data_05b93d6656b3d85be46db5fb6b99e5ce
#
_entry.id   05b93d6656b3d85be46db5fb6b99e5ce
#
_cell.length_a   1.000
_cell.length_b   1.000
_cell.length_c   1.000
_cell.angle_alpha   90.00
_cell.angle_beta   90.00
_cell.angle_gamma   90.00
#
_symmetry.space_group_name_H-M   'P 1'
#
loop_
_entity.id
_entity.type
_entity.pdbx_description
1 polymer ?
#
loop_
_entity_poly.entity_id
_entity_poly.type
_entity_poly.pdbx_seq_one_letter_code
_entity_poly.pdbx_strand_id
1 'polypeptide(L)'
;DSEAHACITDGVRLHQGKRYVYAHNDIDNLVKQLKRASKLIEETGGAILVITEGVFGMSGNQGNLKDIIPLKEKYNFRLLVDDAHGFGTLGKDGAGAGVEQGCQDGIDVYFSTFAKSMASIGAFLAADKDIINFLRYNMRSQIFAKSLPMPFVIGAMKRLEMLKTDP
;
A
#
# COMPACT_ATOMS: atom_id res chain seq x y z
N ASP A 1 7.47 -4.62 6.39
CA ASP A 1 7.00 -5.48 7.48
C ASP A 1 7.30 -6.94 7.17
N SER A 2 7.65 -7.74 8.19
CA SER A 2 8.01 -9.15 8.02
C SER A 2 6.83 -10.06 7.70
N GLU A 3 5.61 -9.63 8.02
CA GLU A 3 4.37 -10.35 7.72
C GLU A 3 3.64 -9.83 6.47
N ALA A 4 4.29 -8.96 5.69
CA ALA A 4 3.72 -8.48 4.44
C ALA A 4 3.42 -9.65 3.48
N HIS A 5 2.32 -9.53 2.74
CA HIS A 5 1.81 -10.56 1.84
C HIS A 5 2.88 -11.09 0.87
N ALA A 6 2.79 -12.35 0.51
CA ALA A 6 3.76 -13.01 -0.36
C ALA A 6 4.00 -12.26 -1.68
N CYS A 7 2.97 -11.68 -2.29
CA CYS A 7 3.11 -10.91 -3.52
C CYS A 7 4.00 -9.65 -3.35
N ILE A 8 3.98 -9.00 -2.17
CA ILE A 8 4.87 -7.88 -1.84
C ILE A 8 6.31 -8.40 -1.73
N THR A 9 6.50 -9.49 -0.99
CA THR A 9 7.82 -10.12 -0.83
C THR A 9 8.41 -10.53 -2.18
N ASP A 10 7.62 -11.13 -3.05
CA ASP A 10 8.07 -11.56 -4.39
C ASP A 10 8.32 -10.34 -5.30
N GLY A 11 7.46 -9.34 -5.28
CA GLY A 11 7.68 -8.08 -6.03
C GLY A 11 8.96 -7.36 -5.60
N VAL A 12 9.22 -7.27 -4.31
CA VAL A 12 10.44 -6.64 -3.77
C VAL A 12 11.71 -7.46 -4.11
N ARG A 13 11.60 -8.77 -4.33
CA ARG A 13 12.74 -9.59 -4.80
C ARG A 13 13.21 -9.23 -6.21
N LEU A 14 12.33 -8.68 -7.05
CA LEU A 14 12.67 -8.22 -8.40
C LEU A 14 13.41 -6.88 -8.40
N HIS A 15 13.39 -6.16 -7.28
CA HIS A 15 14.08 -4.88 -7.14
C HIS A 15 15.59 -5.09 -6.94
N GLN A 16 16.41 -4.32 -7.65
CA GLN A 16 17.88 -4.44 -7.59
C GLN A 16 18.51 -3.67 -6.42
N GLY A 17 17.75 -2.77 -5.78
CA GLY A 17 18.21 -2.00 -4.63
C GLY A 17 18.28 -2.82 -3.34
N LYS A 18 18.83 -2.20 -2.29
CA LYS A 18 18.93 -2.82 -0.97
C LYS A 18 17.55 -3.00 -0.34
N ARG A 19 17.32 -4.17 0.23
CA ARG A 19 16.09 -4.51 0.95
C ARG A 19 16.36 -4.61 2.44
N TYR A 20 15.44 -4.08 3.23
CA TYR A 20 15.44 -4.18 4.68
C TYR A 20 14.08 -4.73 5.12
N VAL A 21 14.08 -5.67 6.05
CA VAL A 21 12.86 -6.22 6.66
C VAL A 21 12.83 -5.76 8.11
N TYR A 22 11.70 -5.28 8.58
CA TYR A 22 11.48 -4.96 9.99
C TYR A 22 10.46 -5.93 10.59
N ALA A 23 10.59 -6.18 11.90
CA ALA A 23 9.71 -7.09 12.62
C ALA A 23 8.26 -6.57 12.61
N HIS A 24 7.30 -7.50 12.61
CA HIS A 24 5.88 -7.19 12.46
C HIS A 24 5.41 -6.13 13.47
N ASN A 25 4.87 -5.03 12.94
CA ASN A 25 4.35 -3.88 13.69
C ASN A 25 5.32 -3.27 14.73
N ASP A 26 6.62 -3.57 14.65
CA ASP A 26 7.66 -3.07 15.55
C ASP A 26 8.24 -1.75 15.01
N ILE A 27 7.81 -0.65 15.59
CA ILE A 27 8.22 0.70 15.19
C ILE A 27 9.70 0.96 15.50
N ASP A 28 10.22 0.46 16.62
CA ASP A 28 11.63 0.62 16.97
C ASP A 28 12.52 -0.14 16.00
N ASN A 29 12.10 -1.32 15.59
CA ASN A 29 12.79 -2.09 14.55
C ASN A 29 12.71 -1.39 13.18
N LEU A 30 11.56 -0.82 12.81
CA LEU A 30 11.43 0.00 11.60
C LEU A 30 12.39 1.19 11.63
N VAL A 31 12.45 1.93 12.74
CA VAL A 31 13.38 3.06 12.93
C VAL A 31 14.83 2.62 12.77
N LYS A 32 15.21 1.46 13.30
CA LYS A 32 16.53 0.88 13.10
C LYS A 32 16.85 0.63 11.62
N GLN A 33 15.89 0.10 10.86
CA GLN A 33 16.07 -0.13 9.43
C GLN A 33 16.12 1.19 8.63
N LEU A 34 15.28 2.16 8.98
CA LEU A 34 15.29 3.49 8.37
C LEU A 34 16.63 4.20 8.55
N LYS A 35 17.22 4.16 9.74
CA LYS A 35 18.58 4.70 9.99
C LYS A 35 19.62 4.06 9.07
N ARG A 36 19.57 2.76 8.88
CA ARG A 36 20.49 2.03 7.98
C ARG A 36 20.26 2.40 6.51
N ALA A 37 19.00 2.52 6.10
CA ALA A 37 18.64 2.92 4.74
C ALA A 37 19.05 4.37 4.45
N SER A 38 18.82 5.30 5.39
CA SER A 38 19.20 6.70 5.25
C SER A 38 20.71 6.84 5.06
N LYS A 39 21.51 6.14 5.87
CA LYS A 39 22.98 6.14 5.70
C LYS A 39 23.38 5.63 4.32
N LEU A 40 22.75 4.58 3.82
CA LEU A 40 23.06 4.04 2.50
C LEU A 40 22.76 5.05 1.38
N ILE A 41 21.59 5.72 1.42
CA ILE A 41 21.23 6.70 0.37
C ILE A 41 22.07 7.98 0.42
N GLU A 42 22.62 8.36 1.58
CA GLU A 42 23.61 9.44 1.68
C GLU A 42 24.88 9.10 0.88
N GLU A 43 25.29 7.83 0.87
CA GLU A 43 26.49 7.36 0.18
C GLU A 43 26.24 7.05 -1.31
N THR A 44 25.07 6.54 -1.66
CA THR A 44 24.79 5.97 -3.00
C THR A 44 23.76 6.74 -3.82
N GLY A 45 23.06 7.68 -3.20
CA GLY A 45 21.85 8.31 -3.76
C GLY A 45 20.62 7.39 -3.69
N GLY A 46 19.49 7.83 -4.26
CA GLY A 46 18.25 7.08 -4.30
C GLY A 46 17.20 7.57 -3.31
N ALA A 47 16.24 6.70 -2.98
CA ALA A 47 15.13 7.01 -2.09
C ALA A 47 14.72 5.78 -1.27
N ILE A 48 13.93 6.01 -0.22
CA ILE A 48 13.38 4.95 0.63
C ILE A 48 11.90 4.78 0.33
N LEU A 49 11.48 3.53 0.10
CA LEU A 49 10.08 3.12 0.08
C LEU A 49 9.82 2.20 1.27
N VAL A 50 8.90 2.60 2.15
CA VAL A 50 8.36 1.74 3.20
C VAL A 50 7.11 1.08 2.67
N ILE A 51 6.98 -0.23 2.87
CA ILE A 51 5.81 -1.01 2.46
C ILE A 51 5.24 -1.72 3.68
N THR A 52 3.95 -1.57 3.90
CA THR A 52 3.19 -2.26 4.95
C THR A 52 1.79 -2.58 4.47
N GLU A 53 1.02 -3.30 5.29
CA GLU A 53 -0.40 -3.54 5.03
C GLU A 53 -1.28 -2.67 5.94
N GLY A 54 -2.48 -2.33 5.48
CA GLY A 54 -3.51 -1.72 6.32
C GLY A 54 -4.06 -2.71 7.34
N VAL A 55 -4.34 -3.93 6.87
CA VAL A 55 -4.73 -5.09 7.69
C VAL A 55 -3.97 -6.31 7.18
N PHE A 56 -3.28 -7.00 8.07
CA PHE A 56 -2.53 -8.22 7.77
C PHE A 56 -3.46 -9.42 7.69
N GLY A 57 -3.49 -10.09 6.54
CA GLY A 57 -4.48 -11.12 6.24
C GLY A 57 -4.42 -12.36 7.13
N MET A 58 -3.25 -12.73 7.65
CA MET A 58 -3.08 -13.95 8.46
C MET A 58 -3.36 -13.71 9.94
N SER A 59 -2.96 -12.56 10.48
CA SER A 59 -3.12 -12.23 11.91
C SER A 59 -4.38 -11.40 12.19
N GLY A 60 -4.91 -10.68 11.19
CA GLY A 60 -5.98 -9.71 11.36
C GLY A 60 -5.55 -8.40 12.04
N ASN A 61 -4.27 -8.25 12.35
CA ASN A 61 -3.75 -7.04 12.95
C ASN A 61 -3.80 -5.88 11.96
N GLN A 62 -4.13 -4.68 12.44
CA GLN A 62 -3.95 -3.47 11.65
C GLN A 62 -2.47 -3.05 11.64
N GLY A 63 -2.00 -2.52 10.52
CA GLY A 63 -0.70 -1.86 10.45
C GLY A 63 -0.69 -0.58 11.28
N ASN A 64 0.41 -0.28 11.95
CA ASN A 64 0.56 0.90 12.82
C ASN A 64 0.81 2.18 12.01
N LEU A 65 -0.14 2.56 11.12
CA LEU A 65 0.03 3.68 10.20
C LEU A 65 0.24 5.00 10.92
N LYS A 66 -0.46 5.22 12.05
CA LYS A 66 -0.32 6.43 12.89
C LYS A 66 1.09 6.63 13.42
N ASP A 67 1.82 5.55 13.69
CA ASP A 67 3.18 5.61 14.22
C ASP A 67 4.22 5.62 13.11
N ILE A 68 3.92 5.05 11.94
CA ILE A 68 4.80 5.04 10.77
C ILE A 68 4.87 6.42 10.10
N ILE A 69 3.72 7.05 9.88
CA ILE A 69 3.63 8.28 9.07
C ILE A 69 4.46 9.44 9.65
N PRO A 70 4.47 9.71 10.97
CA PRO A 70 5.30 10.78 11.55
C PRO A 70 6.80 10.59 11.34
N LEU A 71 7.25 9.37 11.10
CA LEU A 71 8.67 9.10 10.83
C LEU A 71 9.14 9.71 9.50
N LYS A 72 8.23 10.06 8.59
CA LYS A 72 8.55 10.74 7.31
C LYS A 72 9.26 12.07 7.52
N GLU A 73 8.90 12.81 8.57
CA GLU A 73 9.55 14.09 8.89
C GLU A 73 11.05 13.93 9.11
N LYS A 74 11.46 12.79 9.66
CA LYS A 74 12.86 12.52 9.98
C LYS A 74 13.61 11.74 8.90
N TYR A 75 12.95 10.79 8.22
CA TYR A 75 13.64 9.82 7.36
C TYR A 75 13.32 9.95 5.88
N ASN A 76 12.47 10.90 5.49
CA ASN A 76 12.12 11.23 4.10
C ASN A 76 11.90 9.99 3.22
N PHE A 77 10.90 9.17 3.54
CA PHE A 77 10.50 8.01 2.75
C PHE A 77 9.12 8.20 2.11
N ARG A 78 8.82 7.41 1.09
CA ARG A 78 7.47 7.22 0.60
C ARG A 78 6.86 5.98 1.26
N LEU A 79 5.54 6.05 1.55
CA LEU A 79 4.79 4.97 2.18
C LEU A 79 3.81 4.36 1.17
N LEU A 80 3.98 3.06 0.89
CA LEU A 80 3.00 2.25 0.19
C LEU A 80 2.24 1.40 1.21
N VAL A 81 0.92 1.48 1.17
CA VAL A 81 0.04 0.65 1.99
C VAL A 81 -0.77 -0.28 1.10
N ASP A 82 -0.63 -1.58 1.32
CA ASP A 82 -1.52 -2.60 0.79
C ASP A 82 -2.72 -2.73 1.74
N ASP A 83 -3.84 -2.19 1.33
CA ASP A 83 -5.07 -2.23 2.12
C ASP A 83 -6.12 -3.19 1.53
N ALA A 84 -5.65 -4.28 0.95
CA ALA A 84 -6.50 -5.30 0.35
C ALA A 84 -7.52 -5.89 1.32
N HIS A 85 -7.23 -5.92 2.61
CA HIS A 85 -8.12 -6.43 3.66
C HIS A 85 -8.92 -5.32 4.38
N GLY A 86 -8.47 -4.07 4.38
CA GLY A 86 -9.16 -2.96 5.03
C GLY A 86 -10.16 -2.24 4.11
N PHE A 87 -9.88 -2.16 2.81
CA PHE A 87 -10.78 -1.52 1.86
C PHE A 87 -12.14 -2.23 1.78
N GLY A 88 -13.20 -1.47 1.94
CA GLY A 88 -14.59 -1.96 1.97
C GLY A 88 -15.00 -2.59 3.30
N THR A 89 -14.14 -2.55 4.35
CA THR A 89 -14.41 -3.12 5.67
C THR A 89 -14.09 -2.18 6.83
N LEU A 90 -13.11 -1.32 6.69
CA LEU A 90 -12.65 -0.39 7.72
C LEU A 90 -12.85 1.06 7.29
N GLY A 91 -12.92 1.93 8.28
CA GLY A 91 -13.08 3.37 8.10
C GLY A 91 -14.46 3.76 7.61
N LYS A 92 -14.72 5.06 7.64
CA LYS A 92 -15.99 5.61 7.16
C LYS A 92 -16.21 5.22 5.69
N ASP A 93 -17.38 4.73 5.36
CA ASP A 93 -17.81 4.31 4.02
C ASP A 93 -16.89 3.20 3.42
N GLY A 94 -16.24 2.40 4.27
CA GLY A 94 -15.31 1.36 3.83
C GLY A 94 -14.03 1.89 3.18
N ALA A 95 -13.62 3.13 3.50
CA ALA A 95 -12.49 3.78 2.84
C ALA A 95 -11.11 3.24 3.24
N GLY A 96 -11.05 2.32 4.20
CA GLY A 96 -9.85 1.56 4.54
C GLY A 96 -9.15 1.99 5.83
N ALA A 97 -8.03 1.30 6.11
CA ALA A 97 -7.28 1.43 7.36
C ALA A 97 -6.70 2.84 7.59
N GLY A 98 -6.33 3.56 6.55
CA GLY A 98 -5.84 4.93 6.66
C GLY A 98 -6.91 5.88 7.19
N VAL A 99 -8.16 5.75 6.71
CA VAL A 99 -9.32 6.52 7.17
C VAL A 99 -9.72 6.08 8.56
N GLU A 100 -9.73 4.77 8.86
CA GLU A 100 -9.99 4.22 10.19
C GLU A 100 -9.05 4.82 11.23
N GLN A 101 -7.77 4.97 10.90
CA GLN A 101 -6.76 5.53 11.78
C GLN A 101 -6.65 7.06 11.71
N GLY A 102 -7.40 7.74 10.83
CA GLY A 102 -7.38 9.20 10.67
C GLY A 102 -6.05 9.74 10.12
N CYS A 103 -5.36 8.97 9.28
CA CYS A 103 -4.04 9.30 8.75
C CYS A 103 -3.88 9.02 7.24
N GLN A 104 -4.98 8.96 6.50
CA GLN A 104 -5.01 8.66 5.06
C GLN A 104 -4.09 9.56 4.24
N ASP A 105 -4.03 10.86 4.55
CA ASP A 105 -3.24 11.85 3.82
C ASP A 105 -1.72 11.61 3.92
N GLY A 106 -1.28 10.79 4.88
CA GLY A 106 0.12 10.40 5.03
C GLY A 106 0.56 9.23 4.14
N ILE A 107 -0.36 8.60 3.40
CA ILE A 107 -0.08 7.46 2.51
C ILE A 107 0.23 8.01 1.11
N ASP A 108 1.43 7.70 0.59
CA ASP A 108 1.82 8.17 -0.75
C ASP A 108 1.28 7.28 -1.88
N VAL A 109 1.21 5.98 -1.64
CA VAL A 109 0.68 5.00 -2.59
C VAL A 109 -0.26 4.06 -1.84
N TYR A 110 -1.53 4.14 -2.18
CA TYR A 110 -2.56 3.25 -1.65
C TYR A 110 -2.86 2.16 -2.68
N PHE A 111 -2.74 0.91 -2.28
CA PHE A 111 -3.12 -0.24 -3.10
C PHE A 111 -4.29 -0.97 -2.46
N SER A 112 -5.22 -1.44 -3.29
CA SER A 112 -6.21 -2.41 -2.87
C SER A 112 -6.68 -3.30 -4.02
N THR A 113 -7.42 -4.35 -3.68
CA THR A 113 -7.95 -5.32 -4.64
C THR A 113 -9.48 -5.34 -4.64
N PHE A 114 -10.06 -5.66 -5.79
CA PHE A 114 -11.49 -5.95 -5.90
C PHE A 114 -11.83 -7.42 -5.56
N ALA A 115 -10.83 -8.26 -5.29
CA ALA A 115 -11.03 -9.71 -5.10
C ALA A 115 -11.54 -10.09 -3.70
N LYS A 116 -11.60 -9.16 -2.75
CA LYS A 116 -12.04 -9.40 -1.36
C LYS A 116 -13.41 -8.76 -1.11
N SER A 117 -13.47 -7.63 -0.43
CA SER A 117 -14.74 -6.93 -0.09
C SER A 117 -15.62 -6.65 -1.31
N MET A 118 -15.02 -6.36 -2.45
CA MET A 118 -15.75 -6.07 -3.69
C MET A 118 -16.20 -7.32 -4.47
N ALA A 119 -15.90 -8.54 -4.03
CA ALA A 119 -16.29 -9.80 -4.67
C ALA A 119 -16.15 -9.77 -6.21
N SER A 120 -15.00 -9.29 -6.72
CA SER A 120 -14.75 -9.05 -8.14
C SER A 120 -13.31 -9.46 -8.52
N ILE A 121 -12.83 -9.03 -9.66
CA ILE A 121 -11.47 -9.27 -10.16
C ILE A 121 -10.79 -7.93 -10.41
N GLY A 122 -9.49 -7.87 -10.14
CA GLY A 122 -8.67 -6.70 -10.39
C GLY A 122 -8.18 -6.02 -9.13
N ALA A 123 -7.45 -4.95 -9.33
CA ALA A 123 -6.87 -4.15 -8.27
C ALA A 123 -6.73 -2.70 -8.74
N PHE A 124 -6.45 -1.80 -7.82
CA PHE A 124 -6.17 -0.41 -8.14
C PHE A 124 -5.05 0.16 -7.28
N LEU A 125 -4.43 1.19 -7.82
CA LEU A 125 -3.49 2.05 -7.10
C LEU A 125 -4.05 3.47 -7.09
N ALA A 126 -3.96 4.13 -5.95
CA ALA A 126 -4.24 5.55 -5.79
C ALA A 126 -3.00 6.25 -5.24
N ALA A 127 -2.61 7.34 -5.86
CA ALA A 127 -1.45 8.15 -5.50
C ALA A 127 -1.56 9.52 -6.19
N ASP A 128 -0.61 10.40 -5.92
CA ASP A 128 -0.49 11.66 -6.64
C ASP A 128 -0.36 11.43 -8.16
N LYS A 129 -0.83 12.41 -8.93
CA LYS A 129 -0.89 12.36 -10.38
C LYS A 129 0.44 11.95 -11.03
N ASP A 130 1.56 12.48 -10.53
CA ASP A 130 2.86 12.20 -11.11
C ASP A 130 3.31 10.77 -10.88
N ILE A 131 3.01 10.20 -9.69
CA ILE A 131 3.25 8.79 -9.38
C ILE A 131 2.40 7.91 -10.30
N ILE A 132 1.11 8.21 -10.44
CA ILE A 132 0.21 7.43 -11.30
C ILE A 132 0.65 7.50 -12.77
N ASN A 133 1.05 8.68 -13.25
CA ASN A 133 1.58 8.82 -14.62
C ASN A 133 2.86 8.00 -14.81
N PHE A 134 3.80 8.05 -13.85
CA PHE A 134 4.99 7.22 -13.90
C PHE A 134 4.65 5.72 -13.97
N LEU A 135 3.74 5.25 -13.13
CA LEU A 135 3.31 3.85 -13.10
C LEU A 135 2.65 3.41 -14.40
N ARG A 136 1.83 4.25 -15.04
CA ARG A 136 1.18 3.94 -16.33
C ARG A 136 2.18 3.59 -17.43
N TYR A 137 3.33 4.25 -17.45
CA TYR A 137 4.36 4.05 -18.48
C TYR A 137 5.46 3.07 -18.10
N ASN A 138 5.52 2.64 -16.83
CA ASN A 138 6.61 1.79 -16.34
C ASN A 138 6.14 0.47 -15.72
N MET A 139 4.88 0.37 -15.30
CA MET A 139 4.38 -0.85 -14.66
C MET A 139 4.08 -1.94 -15.69
N ARG A 140 4.95 -2.95 -15.73
CA ARG A 140 4.89 -4.05 -16.71
C ARG A 140 3.57 -4.81 -16.68
N SER A 141 3.01 -5.04 -15.50
CA SER A 141 1.72 -5.72 -15.32
C SER A 141 0.53 -4.94 -15.91
N GLN A 142 0.66 -3.63 -16.10
CA GLN A 142 -0.35 -2.82 -16.78
C GLN A 142 -0.09 -2.75 -18.30
N ILE A 143 1.17 -2.61 -18.71
CA ILE A 143 1.52 -2.42 -20.13
C ILE A 143 1.32 -3.72 -20.92
N PHE A 144 1.73 -4.86 -20.36
CA PHE A 144 1.75 -6.16 -21.03
C PHE A 144 0.59 -7.08 -20.65
N ALA A 145 -0.38 -6.59 -19.88
CA ALA A 145 -1.62 -7.29 -19.56
C ALA A 145 -2.80 -6.73 -20.35
N LYS A 146 -3.89 -7.48 -20.40
CA LYS A 146 -5.16 -6.98 -20.94
C LYS A 146 -5.86 -6.15 -19.86
N SER A 147 -6.65 -5.15 -20.31
CA SER A 147 -7.51 -4.38 -19.42
C SER A 147 -8.58 -5.25 -18.77
N LEU A 148 -9.08 -4.80 -17.61
CA LEU A 148 -10.19 -5.47 -16.95
C LEU A 148 -11.41 -5.51 -17.88
N PRO A 149 -12.11 -6.66 -18.00
CA PRO A 149 -13.36 -6.74 -18.74
C PRO A 149 -14.42 -5.80 -18.15
N MET A 150 -15.17 -5.11 -19.03
CA MET A 150 -16.16 -4.11 -18.63
C MET A 150 -17.19 -4.56 -17.59
N PRO A 151 -17.69 -5.82 -17.59
CA PRO A 151 -18.61 -6.27 -16.54
C PRO A 151 -18.02 -6.16 -15.12
N PHE A 152 -16.73 -6.42 -14.95
CA PHE A 152 -16.06 -6.28 -13.64
C PHE A 152 -15.88 -4.81 -13.24
N VAL A 153 -15.58 -3.95 -14.21
CA VAL A 153 -15.48 -2.49 -13.97
C VAL A 153 -16.83 -1.92 -13.54
N ILE A 154 -17.90 -2.23 -14.28
CA ILE A 154 -19.26 -1.78 -13.94
C ILE A 154 -19.69 -2.34 -12.58
N GLY A 155 -19.41 -3.63 -12.31
CA GLY A 155 -19.70 -4.25 -11.04
C GLY A 155 -18.95 -3.60 -9.87
N ALA A 156 -17.68 -3.24 -10.04
CA ALA A 156 -16.90 -2.53 -9.02
C ALA A 156 -17.45 -1.13 -8.77
N MET A 157 -17.81 -0.40 -9.81
CA MET A 157 -18.45 0.93 -9.69
C MET A 157 -19.76 0.86 -8.91
N LYS A 158 -20.61 -0.14 -9.20
CA LYS A 158 -21.89 -0.31 -8.48
C LYS A 158 -21.69 -0.63 -7.00
N ARG A 159 -20.73 -1.50 -6.67
CA ARG A 159 -20.40 -1.83 -5.28
C ARG A 159 -19.82 -0.64 -4.52
N LEU A 160 -19.00 0.19 -5.20
CA LEU A 160 -18.51 1.43 -4.60
C LEU A 160 -19.65 2.42 -4.32
N GLU A 161 -20.63 2.51 -5.19
CA GLU A 161 -21.84 3.30 -4.96
C GLU A 161 -22.61 2.77 -3.73
N MET A 162 -22.80 1.45 -3.62
CA MET A 162 -23.46 0.84 -2.48
C MET A 162 -22.74 1.12 -1.16
N LEU A 163 -21.41 1.01 -1.12
CA LEU A 163 -20.62 1.35 0.08
C LEU A 163 -20.82 2.80 0.55
N LYS A 164 -21.09 3.73 -0.37
CA LYS A 164 -21.31 5.15 -0.04
C LYS A 164 -22.75 5.45 0.39
N THR A 165 -23.71 4.67 -0.06
CA THR A 165 -25.13 4.97 0.14
C THR A 165 -25.79 4.06 1.17
N ASP A 166 -25.22 2.90 1.43
CA ASP A 166 -25.78 1.87 2.34
C ASP A 166 -24.61 1.20 3.10
N PRO A 167 -23.98 1.96 4.02
CA PRO A 167 -22.80 1.51 4.79
C PRO A 167 -23.15 0.51 5.88
#